data_667d0366208fb136c133bd7f5f8ca65d
#
_entry.id   667d0366208fb136c133bd7f5f8ca65d
#
_cell.length_a   1.000
_cell.length_b   1.000
_cell.length_c   1.000
_cell.angle_alpha   90.00
_cell.angle_beta   90.00
_cell.angle_gamma   90.00
#
_symmetry.space_group_name_H-M   'P 1'
#
loop_
_entity.id
_entity.type
_entity.pdbx_description
1 polymer ?
#
loop_
_entity_poly.entity_id
_entity_poly.type
_entity_poly.pdbx_seq_one_letter_code
_entity_poly.pdbx_strand_id
1 'polypeptide(L)'
;IKSRLEEPRKFIQVVMGARQIGKSTVVKQVLKELNQPFQLFSADNVPATSSAWISNCWAATRSLMQNNDWESVVLVIDEIQKIANWSEVVKKEWDDDSFNDRNIKVLLLGSSRVLLEKGLSESLAGRFEEIRMSHWSYQEMHECFGFTLDQYIYYGGYPGAATLTSDSDRFAQYIQSSIIEATINKDILMDTPISKPALLKQTFELGAAYSGNLLSLNKMLGSLQDAGNTSTLAGYVNLLNESGLLCGLQKYSVDMS
;
A
#
# COMPACT_ATOMS: atom_id res chain seq x y z
N ILE A 1 -0.98 -2.39 -14.76
CA ILE A 1 0.40 -2.89 -14.47
C ILE A 1 1.01 -3.45 -15.75
N LYS A 2 0.38 -4.46 -16.38
CA LYS A 2 0.93 -5.16 -17.55
C LYS A 2 1.33 -4.18 -18.67
N SER A 3 0.42 -3.33 -19.13
CA SER A 3 0.68 -2.36 -20.21
C SER A 3 1.88 -1.45 -19.91
N ARG A 4 2.01 -0.96 -18.66
CA ARG A 4 3.16 -0.11 -18.28
C ARG A 4 4.49 -0.87 -18.22
N LEU A 5 4.47 -2.18 -17.92
CA LEU A 5 5.68 -3.02 -17.98
C LEU A 5 6.07 -3.41 -19.42
N GLU A 6 5.13 -3.39 -20.35
CA GLU A 6 5.39 -3.61 -21.79
C GLU A 6 5.95 -2.37 -22.48
N GLU A 7 5.72 -1.18 -21.95
CA GLU A 7 6.29 0.07 -22.45
C GLU A 7 7.83 0.13 -22.33
N PRO A 8 8.52 0.99 -23.10
CA PRO A 8 9.94 1.26 -22.90
C PRO A 8 10.23 1.72 -21.46
N ARG A 9 11.40 1.37 -20.93
CA ARG A 9 11.83 1.78 -19.60
C ARG A 9 11.86 3.31 -19.48
N LYS A 10 10.97 3.87 -18.64
CA LYS A 10 10.87 5.32 -18.45
C LYS A 10 10.67 5.69 -16.97
N PHE A 11 9.81 4.96 -16.28
CA PHE A 11 9.48 5.21 -14.88
C PHE A 11 9.53 3.93 -14.04
N ILE A 12 9.89 4.08 -12.78
CA ILE A 12 9.69 3.08 -11.74
C ILE A 12 8.18 2.99 -11.51
N GLN A 13 7.61 1.81 -11.61
CA GLN A 13 6.20 1.58 -11.30
C GLN A 13 6.03 1.29 -9.82
N VAL A 14 5.15 1.99 -9.13
CA VAL A 14 4.91 1.81 -7.69
C VAL A 14 3.47 1.42 -7.46
N VAL A 15 3.24 0.17 -7.02
CA VAL A 15 1.92 -0.35 -6.67
C VAL A 15 1.70 -0.17 -5.18
N MET A 16 0.72 0.66 -4.83
CA MET A 16 0.36 0.95 -3.45
C MET A 16 -1.13 0.73 -3.19
N GLY A 17 -1.46 0.44 -1.95
CA GLY A 17 -2.85 0.24 -1.52
C GLY A 17 -2.91 -0.49 -0.19
N ALA A 18 -4.10 -0.55 0.41
CA ALA A 18 -4.32 -1.14 1.73
C ALA A 18 -3.76 -2.57 1.85
N ARG A 19 -3.52 -3.00 3.08
CA ARG A 19 -3.14 -4.38 3.38
C ARG A 19 -4.23 -5.35 2.91
N GLN A 20 -3.84 -6.56 2.47
CA GLN A 20 -4.75 -7.66 2.13
C GLN A 20 -5.72 -7.43 0.94
N ILE A 21 -5.49 -6.43 0.09
CA ILE A 21 -6.29 -6.19 -1.13
C ILE A 21 -5.80 -6.95 -2.37
N GLY A 22 -4.75 -7.78 -2.24
CA GLY A 22 -4.28 -8.64 -3.32
C GLY A 22 -3.14 -8.07 -4.18
N LYS A 23 -2.39 -7.03 -3.77
CA LYS A 23 -1.29 -6.43 -4.54
C LYS A 23 -0.31 -7.46 -5.07
N SER A 24 0.30 -8.25 -4.20
CA SER A 24 1.30 -9.26 -4.57
C SER A 24 0.70 -10.38 -5.44
N THR A 25 -0.60 -10.70 -5.27
CA THR A 25 -1.32 -11.68 -6.09
C THR A 25 -1.46 -11.19 -7.52
N VAL A 26 -1.95 -9.97 -7.71
CA VAL A 26 -2.11 -9.34 -9.04
C VAL A 26 -0.76 -9.23 -9.74
N VAL A 27 0.28 -8.78 -9.03
CA VAL A 27 1.63 -8.68 -9.63
C VAL A 27 2.13 -10.05 -10.06
N LYS A 28 1.99 -11.11 -9.23
CA LYS A 28 2.37 -12.48 -9.63
C LYS A 28 1.59 -12.99 -10.84
N GLN A 29 0.31 -12.65 -10.98
CA GLN A 29 -0.48 -12.98 -12.16
C GLN A 29 0.04 -12.25 -13.41
N VAL A 30 0.25 -10.95 -13.31
CA VAL A 30 0.81 -10.15 -14.40
C VAL A 30 2.19 -10.67 -14.85
N LEU A 31 3.09 -10.96 -13.90
CA LEU A 31 4.43 -11.47 -14.22
C LEU A 31 4.41 -12.82 -14.98
N LYS A 32 3.44 -13.68 -14.68
CA LYS A 32 3.25 -14.94 -15.43
C LYS A 32 2.77 -14.73 -16.88
N GLU A 33 2.07 -13.64 -17.13
CA GLU A 33 1.56 -13.30 -18.46
C GLU A 33 2.52 -12.44 -19.29
N LEU A 34 3.56 -11.89 -18.66
CA LEU A 34 4.59 -11.12 -19.37
C LEU A 34 5.56 -12.07 -20.10
N ASN A 35 5.83 -11.78 -21.36
CA ASN A 35 6.88 -12.47 -22.13
C ASN A 35 8.27 -11.86 -21.86
N GLN A 36 8.55 -11.50 -20.60
CA GLN A 36 9.81 -10.91 -20.17
C GLN A 36 10.32 -11.62 -18.92
N PRO A 37 11.64 -11.84 -18.80
CA PRO A 37 12.22 -12.36 -17.57
C PRO A 37 11.98 -11.40 -16.42
N PHE A 38 11.84 -11.96 -15.21
CA PHE A 38 11.66 -11.15 -14.00
C PHE A 38 12.40 -11.75 -12.81
N GLN A 39 12.71 -10.89 -11.86
CA GLN A 39 13.18 -11.25 -10.52
C GLN A 39 12.24 -10.63 -9.48
N LEU A 40 11.83 -11.43 -8.49
CA LEU A 40 10.94 -10.97 -7.42
C LEU A 40 11.62 -11.21 -6.06
N PHE A 41 11.76 -10.14 -5.30
CA PHE A 41 12.30 -10.14 -3.95
C PHE A 41 11.26 -9.58 -2.98
N SER A 42 11.30 -10.00 -1.72
CA SER A 42 10.45 -9.47 -0.65
C SER A 42 11.29 -9.02 0.54
N ALA A 43 11.01 -7.83 1.04
CA ALA A 43 11.64 -7.29 2.23
C ALA A 43 10.98 -7.76 3.55
N ASP A 44 9.99 -8.66 3.49
CA ASP A 44 9.21 -9.09 4.66
C ASP A 44 10.08 -9.59 5.85
N ASN A 45 11.16 -10.31 5.56
CA ASN A 45 12.04 -10.89 6.57
C ASN A 45 13.44 -10.24 6.58
N VAL A 46 13.56 -9.04 6.02
CA VAL A 46 14.82 -8.32 5.95
C VAL A 46 14.88 -7.29 7.08
N PRO A 47 15.97 -7.21 7.85
CA PRO A 47 16.11 -6.16 8.86
C PRO A 47 16.05 -4.76 8.22
N ALA A 48 15.32 -3.84 8.84
CA ALA A 48 15.14 -2.49 8.30
C ALA A 48 16.45 -1.72 8.05
N THR A 49 17.50 -2.04 8.81
CA THR A 49 18.84 -1.44 8.66
C THR A 49 19.66 -1.97 7.49
N SER A 50 19.20 -3.01 6.80
CA SER A 50 19.92 -3.70 5.73
C SER A 50 19.73 -3.04 4.36
N SER A 51 20.07 -1.76 4.22
CA SER A 51 19.92 -1.03 2.95
C SER A 51 20.74 -1.66 1.79
N ALA A 52 21.87 -2.30 2.09
CA ALA A 52 22.67 -3.05 1.12
C ALA A 52 21.89 -4.19 0.45
N TRP A 53 20.85 -4.71 1.08
CA TRP A 53 20.00 -5.76 0.51
C TRP A 53 19.37 -5.33 -0.82
N ILE A 54 18.92 -4.07 -0.94
CA ILE A 54 18.36 -3.53 -2.18
C ILE A 54 19.40 -3.56 -3.31
N SER A 55 20.62 -3.07 -3.03
CA SER A 55 21.71 -3.13 -4.02
C SER A 55 22.07 -4.57 -4.42
N ASN A 56 21.97 -5.52 -3.49
CA ASN A 56 22.20 -6.94 -3.79
C ASN A 56 21.10 -7.50 -4.71
N CYS A 57 19.82 -7.09 -4.54
CA CYS A 57 18.74 -7.46 -5.47
C CYS A 57 19.03 -6.95 -6.89
N TRP A 58 19.50 -5.71 -7.02
CA TRP A 58 19.92 -5.13 -8.30
C TRP A 58 21.12 -5.86 -8.90
N ALA A 59 22.17 -6.11 -8.11
CA ALA A 59 23.35 -6.83 -8.58
C ALA A 59 23.02 -8.24 -9.08
N ALA A 60 22.17 -8.98 -8.35
CA ALA A 60 21.68 -10.28 -8.77
C ALA A 60 20.90 -10.21 -10.10
N THR A 61 20.02 -9.21 -10.25
CA THR A 61 19.25 -9.00 -11.48
C THR A 61 20.14 -8.65 -12.67
N ARG A 62 21.13 -7.76 -12.48
CA ARG A 62 22.13 -7.39 -13.51
C ARG A 62 22.96 -8.61 -13.94
N SER A 63 23.40 -9.42 -12.98
CA SER A 63 24.16 -10.65 -13.26
C SER A 63 23.35 -11.67 -14.08
N LEU A 64 22.09 -11.88 -13.73
CA LEU A 64 21.21 -12.76 -14.48
C LEU A 64 20.90 -12.23 -15.89
N MET A 65 20.71 -10.91 -16.02
CA MET A 65 20.50 -10.28 -17.33
C MET A 65 21.71 -10.49 -18.23
N GLN A 66 22.94 -10.32 -17.73
CA GLN A 66 24.17 -10.56 -18.49
C GLN A 66 24.38 -12.04 -18.84
N ASN A 67 24.20 -12.94 -17.85
CA ASN A 67 24.47 -14.37 -18.05
C ASN A 67 23.50 -15.04 -19.04
N ASN A 68 22.34 -14.46 -19.26
CA ASN A 68 21.32 -15.02 -20.16
C ASN A 68 21.10 -14.15 -21.41
N ASP A 69 21.91 -13.13 -21.63
CA ASP A 69 21.78 -12.18 -22.77
C ASP A 69 20.38 -11.58 -22.92
N TRP A 70 19.72 -11.24 -21.79
CA TRP A 70 18.39 -10.65 -21.82
C TRP A 70 18.44 -9.18 -22.25
N GLU A 71 17.66 -8.80 -23.23
CA GLU A 71 17.51 -7.39 -23.64
C GLU A 71 16.82 -6.53 -22.58
N SER A 72 15.94 -7.13 -21.79
CA SER A 72 15.24 -6.46 -20.69
C SER A 72 14.87 -7.45 -19.59
N VAL A 73 14.70 -6.94 -18.36
CA VAL A 73 14.26 -7.71 -17.21
C VAL A 73 13.39 -6.86 -16.29
N VAL A 74 12.41 -7.45 -15.64
CA VAL A 74 11.61 -6.79 -14.61
C VAL A 74 12.13 -7.13 -13.23
N LEU A 75 12.56 -6.13 -12.47
CA LEU A 75 12.90 -6.24 -11.06
C LEU A 75 11.70 -5.84 -10.21
N VAL A 76 11.22 -6.77 -9.39
CA VAL A 76 10.10 -6.54 -8.46
C VAL A 76 10.60 -6.62 -7.03
N ILE A 77 10.29 -5.59 -6.23
CA ILE A 77 10.60 -5.58 -4.79
C ILE A 77 9.30 -5.33 -4.03
N ASP A 78 8.88 -6.33 -3.27
CA ASP A 78 7.70 -6.29 -2.42
C ASP A 78 8.04 -5.78 -1.01
N GLU A 79 7.13 -4.99 -0.41
CA GLU A 79 7.26 -4.38 0.92
C GLU A 79 8.53 -3.52 1.09
N ILE A 80 8.94 -2.81 0.02
CA ILE A 80 10.18 -2.03 -0.04
C ILE A 80 10.32 -1.00 1.10
N GLN A 81 9.21 -0.44 1.56
CA GLN A 81 9.18 0.57 2.63
C GLN A 81 9.69 0.05 3.99
N LYS A 82 9.84 -1.26 4.16
CA LYS A 82 10.42 -1.84 5.39
C LYS A 82 11.91 -1.59 5.53
N ILE A 83 12.59 -1.25 4.45
CA ILE A 83 14.03 -0.96 4.47
C ILE A 83 14.25 0.54 4.67
N ALA A 84 15.03 0.90 5.69
CA ALA A 84 15.40 2.29 5.93
C ALA A 84 16.17 2.88 4.74
N ASN A 85 15.89 4.15 4.40
CA ASN A 85 16.52 4.88 3.29
C ASN A 85 16.39 4.18 1.93
N TRP A 86 15.36 3.36 1.75
CA TRP A 86 15.14 2.59 0.53
C TRP A 86 15.13 3.46 -0.74
N SER A 87 14.53 4.63 -0.68
CA SER A 87 14.36 5.52 -1.83
C SER A 87 15.68 6.08 -2.37
N GLU A 88 16.64 6.38 -1.48
CA GLU A 88 17.98 6.82 -1.87
C GLU A 88 18.74 5.69 -2.59
N VAL A 89 18.63 4.48 -2.08
CA VAL A 89 19.28 3.32 -2.71
C VAL A 89 18.65 3.02 -4.07
N VAL A 90 17.33 3.00 -4.14
CA VAL A 90 16.59 2.81 -5.40
C VAL A 90 16.96 3.86 -6.43
N LYS A 91 17.03 5.14 -6.01
CA LYS A 91 17.45 6.24 -6.88
C LYS A 91 18.84 6.00 -7.47
N LYS A 92 19.81 5.69 -6.59
CA LYS A 92 21.19 5.40 -7.00
C LYS A 92 21.26 4.28 -8.03
N GLU A 93 20.61 3.17 -7.78
CA GLU A 93 20.63 2.01 -8.67
C GLU A 93 19.91 2.28 -10.01
N TRP A 94 18.77 3.00 -9.94
CA TRP A 94 18.02 3.43 -11.12
C TRP A 94 18.81 4.38 -12.01
N ASP A 95 19.49 5.37 -11.42
CA ASP A 95 20.28 6.35 -12.14
C ASP A 95 21.54 5.69 -12.76
N ASP A 96 22.17 4.73 -12.05
CA ASP A 96 23.28 3.92 -12.59
C ASP A 96 22.86 3.08 -13.79
N ASP A 97 21.68 2.42 -13.73
CA ASP A 97 21.15 1.69 -14.87
C ASP A 97 20.81 2.60 -16.06
N SER A 98 20.33 3.81 -15.76
CA SER A 98 20.05 4.81 -16.82
C SER A 98 21.33 5.32 -17.48
N PHE A 99 22.39 5.51 -16.71
CA PHE A 99 23.70 5.93 -17.24
C PHE A 99 24.38 4.86 -18.11
N ASN A 100 24.14 3.58 -17.77
CA ASN A 100 24.75 2.44 -18.47
C ASN A 100 23.81 1.76 -19.47
N ASP A 101 22.72 2.40 -19.86
CA ASP A 101 21.72 1.90 -20.82
C ASP A 101 21.18 0.48 -20.51
N ARG A 102 21.10 0.12 -19.20
CA ARG A 102 20.55 -1.17 -18.77
C ARG A 102 19.03 -1.11 -18.72
N ASN A 103 18.37 -1.98 -19.45
CA ASN A 103 16.92 -2.02 -19.54
C ASN A 103 16.30 -2.87 -18.39
N ILE A 104 16.53 -2.44 -17.14
CA ILE A 104 15.89 -3.02 -15.95
C ILE A 104 14.65 -2.20 -15.62
N LYS A 105 13.47 -2.77 -15.83
CA LYS A 105 12.20 -2.19 -15.46
C LYS A 105 11.91 -2.50 -14.00
N VAL A 106 11.53 -1.50 -13.22
CA VAL A 106 11.38 -1.65 -11.76
C VAL A 106 9.93 -1.54 -11.37
N LEU A 107 9.48 -2.49 -10.56
CA LEU A 107 8.15 -2.52 -9.95
C LEU A 107 8.30 -2.63 -8.43
N LEU A 108 7.90 -1.60 -7.72
CA LEU A 108 7.92 -1.57 -6.25
C LEU A 108 6.50 -1.76 -5.71
N LEU A 109 6.37 -2.56 -4.65
CA LEU A 109 5.11 -2.76 -3.96
C LEU A 109 5.26 -2.38 -2.49
N GLY A 110 4.16 -1.87 -1.92
CA GLY A 110 4.09 -1.64 -0.49
C GLY A 110 2.68 -1.44 0.02
N SER A 111 2.47 -1.79 1.29
CA SER A 111 1.19 -1.66 1.98
C SER A 111 1.06 -0.33 2.73
N SER A 112 2.17 0.24 3.20
CA SER A 112 2.17 1.54 3.88
C SER A 112 2.31 2.68 2.87
N ARG A 113 1.20 3.37 2.64
CA ARG A 113 1.16 4.55 1.77
C ARG A 113 2.02 5.68 2.32
N VAL A 114 1.95 5.92 3.62
CA VAL A 114 2.70 7.00 4.31
C VAL A 114 4.20 6.87 4.05
N LEU A 115 4.77 5.68 4.26
CA LEU A 115 6.20 5.44 4.08
C LEU A 115 6.62 5.48 2.60
N LEU A 116 5.77 4.97 1.71
CA LEU A 116 6.05 5.02 0.28
C LEU A 116 6.03 6.47 -0.23
N GLU A 117 4.98 7.23 0.05
CA GLU A 117 4.87 8.63 -0.40
C GLU A 117 6.02 9.49 0.10
N LYS A 118 6.45 9.32 1.36
CA LYS A 118 7.61 10.02 1.91
C LYS A 118 8.89 9.73 1.11
N GLY A 119 9.22 8.47 0.88
CA GLY A 119 10.40 8.10 0.10
C GLY A 119 10.33 8.55 -1.36
N LEU A 120 9.15 8.46 -1.98
CA LEU A 120 8.92 8.87 -3.37
C LEU A 120 9.09 10.39 -3.54
N SER A 121 8.52 11.20 -2.65
CA SER A 121 8.58 12.65 -2.74
C SER A 121 9.97 13.21 -2.45
N GLU A 122 10.72 12.61 -1.52
CA GLU A 122 12.03 13.09 -1.11
C GLU A 122 13.13 12.78 -2.16
N SER A 123 13.15 11.57 -2.70
CA SER A 123 14.30 11.10 -3.49
C SER A 123 13.98 10.73 -4.93
N LEU A 124 12.78 10.25 -5.22
CA LEU A 124 12.41 9.68 -6.53
C LEU A 124 11.55 10.60 -7.39
N ALA A 125 11.37 11.86 -7.03
CA ALA A 125 10.57 12.81 -7.79
C ALA A 125 10.95 12.81 -9.29
N GLY A 126 9.95 12.67 -10.16
CA GLY A 126 10.13 12.60 -11.61
C GLY A 126 10.59 11.25 -12.17
N ARG A 127 10.85 10.23 -11.33
CA ARG A 127 11.33 8.90 -11.73
C ARG A 127 10.28 7.80 -11.60
N PHE A 128 9.12 8.07 -11.06
CA PHE A 128 8.12 7.03 -10.78
C PHE A 128 6.71 7.40 -11.27
N GLU A 129 5.90 6.36 -11.41
CA GLU A 129 4.45 6.44 -11.61
C GLU A 129 3.74 5.57 -10.57
N GLU A 130 2.64 6.08 -10.03
CA GLU A 130 1.83 5.37 -9.05
C GLU A 130 0.73 4.55 -9.72
N ILE A 131 0.52 3.34 -9.17
CA ILE A 131 -0.63 2.49 -9.44
C ILE A 131 -1.32 2.26 -8.11
N ARG A 132 -2.42 2.97 -7.90
CA ARG A 132 -3.19 2.87 -6.65
C ARG A 132 -4.22 1.75 -6.77
N MET A 133 -4.12 0.77 -5.89
CA MET A 133 -5.12 -0.28 -5.72
C MET A 133 -6.03 0.09 -4.55
N SER A 134 -7.32 0.23 -4.83
CA SER A 134 -8.37 0.43 -3.82
C SER A 134 -8.86 -0.91 -3.26
N HIS A 135 -9.75 -0.87 -2.27
CA HIS A 135 -10.60 -2.01 -1.94
C HIS A 135 -11.36 -2.46 -3.19
N TRP A 136 -11.68 -3.73 -3.26
CA TRP A 136 -12.41 -4.28 -4.39
C TRP A 136 -13.81 -3.67 -4.48
N SER A 137 -14.20 -3.30 -5.69
CA SER A 137 -15.54 -2.80 -6.00
C SER A 137 -16.57 -3.92 -5.89
N TYR A 138 -17.86 -3.54 -5.83
CA TYR A 138 -18.95 -4.52 -5.91
C TYR A 138 -18.83 -5.40 -7.15
N GLN A 139 -18.51 -4.81 -8.30
CA GLN A 139 -18.36 -5.57 -9.54
C GLN A 139 -17.27 -6.64 -9.42
N GLU A 140 -16.09 -6.31 -8.91
CA GLU A 140 -14.99 -7.26 -8.72
C GLU A 140 -15.34 -8.36 -7.73
N MET A 141 -16.01 -8.02 -6.61
CA MET A 141 -16.46 -9.01 -5.63
C MET A 141 -17.58 -9.90 -6.17
N HIS A 142 -18.48 -9.36 -6.99
CA HIS A 142 -19.52 -10.11 -7.66
C HIS A 142 -18.95 -11.08 -8.69
N GLU A 143 -18.08 -10.61 -9.58
CA GLU A 143 -17.47 -11.43 -10.63
C GLU A 143 -16.59 -12.56 -10.09
N CYS A 144 -15.82 -12.29 -9.02
CA CYS A 144 -14.87 -13.26 -8.48
C CYS A 144 -15.47 -14.20 -7.42
N PHE A 145 -16.40 -13.72 -6.60
CA PHE A 145 -16.92 -14.44 -5.43
C PHE A 145 -18.43 -14.60 -5.43
N GLY A 146 -19.13 -14.09 -6.43
CA GLY A 146 -20.59 -14.18 -6.54
C GLY A 146 -21.37 -13.34 -5.51
N PHE A 147 -20.76 -12.30 -4.95
CA PHE A 147 -21.41 -11.45 -3.95
C PHE A 147 -22.68 -10.81 -4.51
N THR A 148 -23.77 -10.88 -3.74
CA THR A 148 -24.92 -9.99 -3.93
C THR A 148 -24.59 -8.59 -3.45
N LEU A 149 -25.41 -7.60 -3.85
CA LEU A 149 -25.24 -6.22 -3.38
C LEU A 149 -25.34 -6.14 -1.85
N ASP A 150 -26.29 -6.84 -1.24
CA ASP A 150 -26.47 -6.87 0.22
C ASP A 150 -25.27 -7.48 0.93
N GLN A 151 -24.68 -8.53 0.38
CA GLN A 151 -23.44 -9.11 0.89
C GLN A 151 -22.27 -8.13 0.79
N TYR A 152 -22.16 -7.41 -0.32
CA TYR A 152 -21.10 -6.40 -0.47
C TYR A 152 -21.27 -5.23 0.50
N ILE A 153 -22.49 -4.75 0.72
CA ILE A 153 -22.78 -3.69 1.70
C ILE A 153 -22.40 -4.15 3.12
N TYR A 154 -22.65 -5.41 3.46
CA TYR A 154 -22.38 -5.94 4.80
C TYR A 154 -20.91 -6.34 5.02
N TYR A 155 -20.33 -7.07 4.06
CA TYR A 155 -18.98 -7.66 4.20
C TYR A 155 -17.87 -6.79 3.61
N GLY A 156 -18.18 -5.87 2.69
CA GLY A 156 -17.22 -4.97 2.06
C GLY A 156 -16.36 -5.62 0.98
N GLY A 157 -15.28 -4.92 0.60
CA GLY A 157 -14.41 -5.25 -0.54
C GLY A 157 -13.02 -5.80 -0.16
N TYR A 158 -12.91 -6.61 0.90
CA TYR A 158 -11.67 -7.33 1.23
C TYR A 158 -11.69 -8.76 0.65
N PRO A 159 -10.95 -9.03 -0.44
CA PRO A 159 -11.02 -10.33 -1.12
C PRO A 159 -10.56 -11.50 -0.23
N GLY A 160 -9.61 -11.27 0.69
CA GLY A 160 -9.15 -12.30 1.62
C GLY A 160 -10.21 -12.76 2.63
N ALA A 161 -11.24 -11.94 2.88
CA ALA A 161 -12.34 -12.26 3.78
C ALA A 161 -13.52 -12.93 3.06
N ALA A 162 -13.58 -12.87 1.73
CA ALA A 162 -14.74 -13.31 0.94
C ALA A 162 -15.15 -14.77 1.19
N THR A 163 -14.20 -15.65 1.40
CA THR A 163 -14.45 -17.07 1.65
C THR A 163 -14.92 -17.38 3.08
N LEU A 164 -14.90 -16.39 3.98
CA LEU A 164 -15.29 -16.55 5.39
C LEU A 164 -16.73 -16.12 5.66
N THR A 165 -17.44 -15.61 4.68
CA THR A 165 -18.79 -15.03 4.84
C THR A 165 -19.88 -16.03 5.24
N SER A 166 -19.62 -17.33 5.12
CA SER A 166 -20.49 -18.39 5.63
C SER A 166 -20.44 -18.56 7.15
N ASP A 167 -19.42 -18.00 7.82
CA ASP A 167 -19.20 -18.07 9.27
C ASP A 167 -18.89 -16.65 9.79
N SER A 168 -19.92 -16.03 10.33
CA SER A 168 -19.85 -14.62 10.79
C SER A 168 -18.81 -14.38 11.86
N ASP A 169 -18.58 -15.33 12.76
CA ASP A 169 -17.63 -15.18 13.84
C ASP A 169 -16.18 -15.23 13.31
N ARG A 170 -15.90 -16.16 12.42
CA ARG A 170 -14.60 -16.25 11.75
C ARG A 170 -14.33 -15.02 10.87
N PHE A 171 -15.34 -14.55 10.15
CA PHE A 171 -15.25 -13.33 9.37
C PHE A 171 -14.90 -12.13 10.27
N ALA A 172 -15.67 -11.91 11.34
CA ALA A 172 -15.44 -10.81 12.28
C ALA A 172 -14.05 -10.88 12.93
N GLN A 173 -13.61 -12.07 13.36
CA GLN A 173 -12.29 -12.29 13.93
C GLN A 173 -11.17 -11.99 12.91
N TYR A 174 -11.33 -12.40 11.67
CA TYR A 174 -10.37 -12.10 10.60
C TYR A 174 -10.26 -10.60 10.33
N ILE A 175 -11.39 -9.91 10.20
CA ILE A 175 -11.41 -8.44 9.99
C ILE A 175 -10.75 -7.74 11.17
N GLN A 176 -11.13 -8.11 12.40
CA GLN A 176 -10.59 -7.49 13.61
C GLN A 176 -9.07 -7.70 13.74
N SER A 177 -8.61 -8.93 13.68
CA SER A 177 -7.20 -9.25 14.01
C SER A 177 -6.26 -9.09 12.80
N SER A 178 -6.67 -9.54 11.60
CA SER A 178 -5.79 -9.60 10.43
C SER A 178 -5.84 -8.34 9.57
N ILE A 179 -6.91 -7.55 9.66
CA ILE A 179 -7.04 -6.30 8.92
C ILE A 179 -6.84 -5.11 9.88
N ILE A 180 -7.75 -4.89 10.81
CA ILE A 180 -7.78 -3.67 11.63
C ILE A 180 -6.55 -3.60 12.54
N GLU A 181 -6.38 -4.59 13.43
CA GLU A 181 -5.27 -4.58 14.39
C GLU A 181 -3.91 -4.69 13.72
N ALA A 182 -3.80 -5.51 12.66
CA ALA A 182 -2.54 -5.63 11.93
C ALA A 182 -2.17 -4.30 11.25
N THR A 183 -3.11 -3.59 10.62
CA THR A 183 -2.86 -2.30 9.99
C THR A 183 -2.52 -1.23 11.02
N ILE A 184 -3.30 -1.12 12.11
CA ILE A 184 -3.02 -0.13 13.16
C ILE A 184 -1.64 -0.40 13.78
N ASN A 185 -1.35 -1.63 14.19
CA ASN A 185 -0.14 -1.94 14.94
C ASN A 185 1.11 -1.97 14.06
N LYS A 186 1.03 -2.51 12.83
CA LYS A 186 2.20 -2.72 11.97
C LYS A 186 2.43 -1.61 10.95
N ASP A 187 1.35 -1.02 10.40
CA ASP A 187 1.49 -0.02 9.34
C ASP A 187 1.40 1.42 9.86
N ILE A 188 0.81 1.65 11.04
CA ILE A 188 0.72 2.99 11.62
C ILE A 188 1.64 3.15 12.83
N LEU A 189 1.47 2.31 13.87
CA LEU A 189 2.19 2.52 15.14
C LEU A 189 3.68 2.17 15.09
N MET A 190 4.09 1.24 14.23
CA MET A 190 5.53 0.95 14.05
C MET A 190 6.26 2.04 13.26
N ASP A 191 5.55 2.68 12.33
CA ASP A 191 6.16 3.56 11.34
C ASP A 191 6.01 5.05 11.70
N THR A 192 5.08 5.37 12.59
CA THR A 192 4.80 6.75 13.01
C THR A 192 4.79 6.86 14.53
N PRO A 193 5.61 7.75 15.13
CA PRO A 193 5.56 7.97 16.58
C PRO A 193 4.23 8.61 16.96
N ILE A 194 3.35 7.83 17.58
CA ILE A 194 2.02 8.24 18.02
C ILE A 194 1.99 8.35 19.54
N SER A 195 1.70 9.55 20.03
CA SER A 195 1.68 9.84 21.46
C SER A 195 0.54 9.13 22.22
N LYS A 196 -0.59 8.89 21.56
CA LYS A 196 -1.80 8.29 22.16
C LYS A 196 -2.36 7.16 21.28
N PRO A 197 -1.77 5.95 21.30
CA PRO A 197 -2.24 4.83 20.48
C PRO A 197 -3.70 4.41 20.75
N ALA A 198 -4.15 4.49 22.01
CA ALA A 198 -5.52 4.18 22.38
C ALA A 198 -6.51 5.16 21.72
N LEU A 199 -6.17 6.45 21.64
CA LEU A 199 -6.99 7.46 20.98
C LEU A 199 -7.08 7.23 19.46
N LEU A 200 -6.02 6.75 18.82
CA LEU A 200 -6.06 6.37 17.40
C LEU A 200 -7.09 5.25 17.15
N LYS A 201 -7.10 4.21 18.00
CA LYS A 201 -8.09 3.12 17.92
C LYS A 201 -9.51 3.64 18.12
N GLN A 202 -9.74 4.46 19.15
CA GLN A 202 -11.05 5.07 19.40
C GLN A 202 -11.50 5.99 18.27
N THR A 203 -10.56 6.70 17.62
CA THR A 203 -10.85 7.52 16.44
C THR A 203 -11.33 6.65 15.27
N PHE A 204 -10.71 5.51 15.04
CA PHE A 204 -11.15 4.53 14.06
C PHE A 204 -12.54 3.98 14.38
N GLU A 205 -12.78 3.50 15.59
CA GLU A 205 -14.06 2.92 16.03
C GLU A 205 -15.20 3.93 15.89
N LEU A 206 -14.97 5.18 16.32
CA LEU A 206 -15.95 6.24 16.16
C LEU A 206 -16.22 6.57 14.70
N GLY A 207 -15.17 6.70 13.88
CA GLY A 207 -15.30 6.94 12.44
C GLY A 207 -16.07 5.85 11.72
N ALA A 208 -15.79 4.58 12.05
CA ALA A 208 -16.49 3.42 11.51
C ALA A 208 -17.97 3.41 11.90
N ALA A 209 -18.29 3.72 13.18
CA ALA A 209 -19.67 3.81 13.66
C ALA A 209 -20.47 4.94 12.99
N TYR A 210 -19.79 5.96 12.48
CA TYR A 210 -20.40 7.07 11.73
C TYR A 210 -20.32 6.90 10.21
N SER A 211 -20.00 5.71 9.72
CA SER A 211 -19.94 5.44 8.27
C SER A 211 -21.21 5.91 7.56
N GLY A 212 -21.07 6.66 6.46
CA GLY A 212 -22.17 7.24 5.72
C GLY A 212 -22.84 8.48 6.38
N ASN A 213 -22.33 8.96 7.51
CA ASN A 213 -22.88 10.11 8.25
C ASN A 213 -21.89 11.26 8.34
N LEU A 214 -22.39 12.45 8.63
CA LEU A 214 -21.59 13.63 8.88
C LEU A 214 -20.98 13.59 10.29
N LEU A 215 -19.66 13.65 10.37
CA LEU A 215 -18.90 13.66 11.62
C LEU A 215 -17.86 14.79 11.58
N SER A 216 -18.06 15.84 12.37
CA SER A 216 -17.07 16.92 12.49
C SER A 216 -15.99 16.56 13.52
N LEU A 217 -14.79 17.11 13.35
CA LEU A 217 -13.70 16.97 14.32
C LEU A 217 -14.07 17.45 15.74
N ASN A 218 -14.89 18.52 15.83
CA ASN A 218 -15.40 19.00 17.13
C ASN A 218 -16.35 18.00 17.79
N LYS A 219 -17.19 17.32 17.00
CA LYS A 219 -18.07 16.27 17.54
C LYS A 219 -17.24 15.05 17.97
N MET A 220 -16.22 14.67 17.21
CA MET A 220 -15.26 13.64 17.61
C MET A 220 -14.58 14.00 18.93
N LEU A 221 -14.09 15.24 19.05
CA LEU A 221 -13.43 15.73 20.26
C LEU A 221 -14.31 15.61 21.51
N GLY A 222 -15.60 15.95 21.38
CA GLY A 222 -16.57 15.85 22.48
C GLY A 222 -16.99 14.42 22.82
N SER A 223 -16.78 13.46 21.92
CA SER A 223 -17.19 12.06 22.09
C SER A 223 -16.05 11.15 22.59
N LEU A 224 -14.79 11.57 22.44
CA LEU A 224 -13.63 10.77 22.80
C LEU A 224 -13.00 11.25 24.11
N GLN A 225 -12.59 10.28 24.95
CA GLN A 225 -11.88 10.58 26.18
C GLN A 225 -10.44 10.99 25.86
N ASP A 226 -9.95 12.02 26.54
CA ASP A 226 -8.56 12.51 26.42
C ASP A 226 -8.15 12.85 24.96
N ALA A 227 -9.10 13.33 24.16
CA ALA A 227 -8.93 13.55 22.72
C ALA A 227 -7.87 14.63 22.37
N GLY A 228 -7.48 15.46 23.32
CA GLY A 228 -6.51 16.54 23.10
C GLY A 228 -7.12 17.71 22.33
N ASN A 229 -6.75 17.82 21.05
CA ASN A 229 -7.25 18.89 20.18
C ASN A 229 -7.66 18.36 18.79
N THR A 230 -8.34 19.23 18.04
CA THR A 230 -8.81 18.89 16.67
C THR A 230 -7.67 18.57 15.70
N SER A 231 -6.50 19.18 15.85
CA SER A 231 -5.34 18.92 15.00
C SER A 231 -4.80 17.50 15.20
N THR A 232 -4.76 17.00 16.43
CA THR A 232 -4.38 15.61 16.74
C THR A 232 -5.36 14.63 16.08
N LEU A 233 -6.67 14.88 16.21
CA LEU A 233 -7.70 14.04 15.60
C LEU A 233 -7.64 14.08 14.08
N ALA A 234 -7.43 15.26 13.48
CA ALA A 234 -7.24 15.38 12.04
C ALA A 234 -6.04 14.55 11.55
N GLY A 235 -4.92 14.62 12.26
CA GLY A 235 -3.76 13.79 11.98
C GLY A 235 -4.07 12.28 12.04
N TYR A 236 -4.82 11.84 13.05
CA TYR A 236 -5.22 10.42 13.16
C TYR A 236 -6.19 9.98 12.07
N VAL A 237 -7.16 10.82 11.72
CA VAL A 237 -8.07 10.56 10.57
C VAL A 237 -7.28 10.44 9.28
N ASN A 238 -6.28 11.30 9.06
CA ASN A 238 -5.42 11.21 7.88
C ASN A 238 -4.61 9.91 7.84
N LEU A 239 -3.98 9.50 8.94
CA LEU A 239 -3.25 8.23 9.01
C LEU A 239 -4.15 7.02 8.74
N LEU A 240 -5.37 7.02 9.29
CA LEU A 240 -6.36 5.97 9.05
C LEU A 240 -6.84 5.97 7.58
N ASN A 241 -6.98 7.14 6.97
CA ASN A 241 -7.32 7.25 5.54
C ASN A 241 -6.20 6.75 4.63
N GLU A 242 -4.96 7.11 4.92
CA GLU A 242 -3.79 6.67 4.16
C GLU A 242 -3.53 5.17 4.28
N SER A 243 -3.87 4.58 5.43
CA SER A 243 -3.80 3.12 5.63
C SER A 243 -4.97 2.35 5.00
N GLY A 244 -6.00 3.05 4.51
CA GLY A 244 -7.19 2.47 3.91
C GLY A 244 -8.21 1.92 4.90
N LEU A 245 -8.09 2.25 6.21
CA LEU A 245 -9.04 1.81 7.24
C LEU A 245 -10.27 2.72 7.34
N LEU A 246 -10.10 4.00 7.07
CA LEU A 246 -11.17 4.98 7.15
C LEU A 246 -11.07 5.94 5.96
N CYS A 247 -12.18 6.24 5.30
CA CYS A 247 -12.22 7.21 4.21
C CYS A 247 -13.15 8.36 4.58
N GLY A 248 -12.60 9.56 4.73
CA GLY A 248 -13.36 10.78 4.99
C GLY A 248 -13.48 11.64 3.73
N LEU A 249 -14.70 11.96 3.32
CA LEU A 249 -14.95 12.96 2.29
C LEU A 249 -15.00 14.35 2.93
N GLN A 250 -14.15 15.26 2.47
CA GLN A 250 -14.20 16.65 2.90
C GLN A 250 -15.38 17.36 2.26
N LYS A 251 -15.89 18.40 2.96
CA LYS A 251 -16.92 19.27 2.40
C LYS A 251 -16.39 19.88 1.10
N TYR A 252 -17.14 19.71 0.02
CA TYR A 252 -16.86 20.41 -1.23
C TYR A 252 -17.11 21.91 -1.05
N SER A 253 -16.15 22.76 -1.38
CA SER A 253 -16.34 24.20 -1.45
C SER A 253 -15.79 24.70 -2.79
N VAL A 254 -16.55 25.59 -3.42
CA VAL A 254 -16.15 26.21 -4.69
C VAL A 254 -15.13 27.32 -4.46
N ASP A 255 -15.09 27.87 -3.25
CA ASP A 255 -14.16 28.93 -2.87
C ASP A 255 -12.84 28.29 -2.40
N MET A 256 -11.89 28.20 -3.31
CA MET A 256 -10.48 28.04 -2.98
C MET A 256 -9.93 29.44 -2.68
N SER A 257 -10.12 29.90 -1.44
CA SER A 257 -9.40 31.06 -0.90
C SER A 257 -8.11 30.64 -0.24
#